data_3f89ee29fac21acb5340ddd9daa62c2b
#
_entry.id   3f89ee29fac21acb5340ddd9daa62c2b
#
_cell.length_a   1.000
_cell.length_b   1.000
_cell.length_c   1.000
_cell.angle_alpha   90.00
_cell.angle_beta   90.00
_cell.angle_gamma   90.00
#
_symmetry.space_group_name_H-M   'P 1'
#
loop_
_entity.id
_entity.type
_entity.pdbx_description
1 polymer ?
#
loop_
_entity_poly.entity_id
_entity_poly.type
_entity_poly.pdbx_seq_one_letter_code
_entity_poly.pdbx_strand_id
1 'polypeptide(L)'
;MKVINFAETNSVLNQYVAEIRDVAVQGDRMRFRRNIERIGEIMAYEMSKELTYSVKQVQTPLGVASVSTPDDEVVIATVFRAGLPLHTGFLNMFDHAGNAFVSAYRYYKDKECRTVDVHIEYIATPDLSKKTLLIVDPMLATGESMELAWKAFVTKGMPAKLQIACVIASQQGVEHLEKLFPGDEVTLWCAAIERAFLYRSRAGRCRRFGVR
;
A
#
# COMPACT_ATOMS: atom_id res chain seq x y z
N MET A 1 -6.71 -2.55 14.76
CA MET A 1 -6.35 -2.78 13.34
C MET A 1 -6.00 -4.25 13.15
N LYS A 2 -6.58 -4.93 12.15
CA LYS A 2 -6.20 -6.30 11.76
C LYS A 2 -4.89 -6.24 10.97
N VAL A 3 -3.91 -7.12 11.28
CA VAL A 3 -2.63 -7.21 10.55
C VAL A 3 -2.55 -8.58 9.89
N ILE A 4 -2.29 -8.61 8.59
CA ILE A 4 -2.10 -9.83 7.81
C ILE A 4 -0.68 -9.81 7.24
N ASN A 5 0.11 -10.80 7.65
CA ASN A 5 1.49 -10.96 7.23
C ASN A 5 1.63 -12.18 6.31
N PHE A 6 1.84 -11.93 5.02
CA PHE A 6 1.95 -13.00 4.03
C PHE A 6 3.21 -13.88 4.21
N ALA A 7 4.22 -13.39 4.93
CA ALA A 7 5.41 -14.19 5.23
C ALA A 7 5.10 -15.42 6.12
N GLU A 8 3.94 -15.47 6.77
CA GLU A 8 3.50 -16.60 7.60
C GLU A 8 2.96 -17.78 6.77
N THR A 9 2.73 -17.55 5.46
CA THR A 9 2.20 -18.56 4.55
C THR A 9 3.13 -18.75 3.35
N ASN A 10 3.41 -20.00 2.99
CA ASN A 10 4.25 -20.30 1.82
C ASN A 10 3.50 -20.06 0.53
N SER A 11 4.06 -19.23 -0.35
CA SER A 11 3.54 -18.95 -1.68
C SER A 11 4.65 -18.45 -2.61
N VAL A 12 4.36 -18.28 -3.89
CA VAL A 12 5.30 -17.71 -4.87
C VAL A 12 5.66 -16.25 -4.53
N LEU A 13 4.84 -15.56 -3.73
CA LEU A 13 5.14 -14.21 -3.23
C LEU A 13 6.46 -14.19 -2.46
N ASN A 14 6.78 -15.25 -1.70
CA ASN A 14 8.00 -15.34 -0.90
C ASN A 14 9.27 -15.26 -1.77
N GLN A 15 9.23 -15.80 -3.01
CA GLN A 15 10.35 -15.67 -3.95
C GLN A 15 10.58 -14.21 -4.33
N TYR A 16 9.53 -13.47 -4.68
CA TYR A 16 9.66 -12.05 -5.08
C TYR A 16 10.12 -11.19 -3.91
N VAL A 17 9.61 -11.46 -2.71
CA VAL A 17 10.05 -10.80 -1.47
C VAL A 17 11.53 -11.09 -1.18
N ALA A 18 11.98 -12.33 -1.37
CA ALA A 18 13.38 -12.69 -1.20
C ALA A 18 14.28 -11.93 -2.19
N GLU A 19 13.91 -11.90 -3.47
CA GLU A 19 14.70 -11.22 -4.52
C GLU A 19 14.83 -9.70 -4.30
N ILE A 20 13.78 -9.02 -3.84
CA ILE A 20 13.88 -7.56 -3.57
C ILE A 20 14.68 -7.25 -2.31
N ARG A 21 14.92 -8.23 -1.43
CA ARG A 21 15.69 -8.11 -0.19
C ARG A 21 17.12 -8.58 -0.32
N ASP A 22 17.40 -9.47 -1.28
CA ASP A 22 18.72 -10.01 -1.51
C ASP A 22 19.66 -8.94 -2.07
N VAL A 23 20.74 -8.64 -1.34
CA VAL A 23 21.73 -7.62 -1.72
C VAL A 23 22.43 -7.95 -3.04
N ALA A 24 22.48 -9.20 -3.45
CA ALA A 24 23.05 -9.64 -4.72
C ALA A 24 22.10 -9.39 -5.90
N VAL A 25 20.78 -9.34 -5.66
CA VAL A 25 19.74 -9.26 -6.70
C VAL A 25 19.09 -7.88 -6.76
N GLN A 26 18.86 -7.22 -5.62
CA GLN A 26 18.11 -5.96 -5.54
C GLN A 26 18.72 -4.79 -6.35
N GLY A 27 19.99 -4.91 -6.79
CA GLY A 27 20.67 -3.94 -7.64
C GLY A 27 20.11 -3.88 -9.07
N ASP A 28 19.47 -4.94 -9.55
CA ASP A 28 18.75 -4.97 -10.82
C ASP A 28 17.45 -4.16 -10.71
N ARG A 29 17.49 -2.93 -11.20
CA ARG A 29 16.37 -1.98 -11.08
C ARG A 29 15.12 -2.42 -11.82
N MET A 30 15.26 -3.11 -12.93
CA MET A 30 14.11 -3.61 -13.72
C MET A 30 13.43 -4.74 -12.95
N ARG A 31 14.20 -5.75 -12.52
CA ARG A 31 13.71 -6.87 -11.72
C ARG A 31 13.07 -6.40 -10.41
N PHE A 32 13.71 -5.46 -9.71
CA PHE A 32 13.18 -4.89 -8.48
C PHE A 32 11.79 -4.29 -8.69
N ARG A 33 11.62 -3.40 -9.69
CA ARG A 33 10.31 -2.79 -9.97
C ARG A 33 9.27 -3.83 -10.39
N ARG A 34 9.68 -4.80 -11.24
CA ARG A 34 8.76 -5.85 -11.70
C ARG A 34 8.33 -6.78 -10.57
N ASN A 35 9.21 -7.05 -9.60
CA ASN A 35 8.85 -7.85 -8.44
C ASN A 35 7.90 -7.11 -7.49
N ILE A 36 8.08 -5.80 -7.29
CA ILE A 36 7.12 -4.97 -6.53
C ILE A 36 5.73 -5.02 -7.20
N GLU A 37 5.66 -4.94 -8.51
CA GLU A 37 4.41 -5.04 -9.28
C GLU A 37 3.76 -6.42 -9.10
N ARG A 38 4.50 -7.52 -9.24
CA ARG A 38 4.01 -8.90 -9.03
C ARG A 38 3.54 -9.14 -7.60
N ILE A 39 4.24 -8.58 -6.62
CA ILE A 39 3.80 -8.61 -5.23
C ILE A 39 2.46 -7.89 -5.11
N GLY A 40 2.31 -6.72 -5.76
CA GLY A 40 1.06 -5.97 -5.80
C GLY A 40 -0.10 -6.77 -6.39
N GLU A 41 0.12 -7.47 -7.49
CA GLU A 41 -0.88 -8.35 -8.13
C GLU A 41 -1.37 -9.44 -7.16
N ILE A 42 -0.44 -10.12 -6.48
CA ILE A 42 -0.79 -11.19 -5.52
C ILE A 42 -1.51 -10.61 -4.30
N MET A 43 -1.02 -9.49 -3.75
CA MET A 43 -1.67 -8.84 -2.62
C MET A 43 -3.08 -8.36 -2.98
N ALA A 44 -3.27 -7.77 -4.14
CA ALA A 44 -4.57 -7.32 -4.63
C ALA A 44 -5.56 -8.50 -4.74
N TYR A 45 -5.12 -9.65 -5.25
CA TYR A 45 -5.93 -10.87 -5.29
C TYR A 45 -6.35 -11.31 -3.89
N GLU A 46 -5.44 -11.36 -2.93
CA GLU A 46 -5.76 -11.74 -1.55
C GLU A 46 -6.71 -10.73 -0.89
N MET A 47 -6.44 -9.43 -1.06
CA MET A 47 -7.25 -8.35 -0.51
C MET A 47 -8.65 -8.31 -1.12
N SER A 48 -8.81 -8.75 -2.37
CA SER A 48 -10.13 -8.82 -3.03
C SER A 48 -11.13 -9.70 -2.28
N LYS A 49 -10.64 -10.71 -1.55
CA LYS A 49 -11.49 -11.64 -0.77
C LYS A 49 -12.24 -10.97 0.38
N GLU A 50 -11.78 -9.81 0.84
CA GLU A 50 -12.42 -9.01 1.90
C GLU A 50 -13.39 -7.95 1.34
N LEU A 51 -13.60 -7.90 0.01
CA LEU A 51 -14.59 -7.02 -0.61
C LEU A 51 -16.00 -7.55 -0.43
N THR A 52 -16.98 -6.72 -0.70
CA THR A 52 -18.41 -7.11 -0.72
C THR A 52 -18.72 -7.74 -2.08
N TYR A 53 -19.49 -8.81 -2.08
CA TYR A 53 -19.85 -9.53 -3.29
C TYR A 53 -21.36 -9.63 -3.46
N SER A 54 -21.83 -9.54 -4.71
CA SER A 54 -23.21 -9.85 -5.09
C SER A 54 -23.28 -10.84 -6.24
N VAL A 55 -24.39 -11.56 -6.33
CA VAL A 55 -24.62 -12.55 -7.40
C VAL A 55 -25.20 -11.86 -8.63
N LYS A 56 -24.49 -11.97 -9.75
CA LYS A 56 -24.96 -11.49 -11.06
C LYS A 56 -25.29 -12.65 -11.99
N GLN A 57 -26.36 -12.50 -12.78
CA GLN A 57 -26.68 -13.44 -13.83
C GLN A 57 -25.90 -13.08 -15.09
N VAL A 58 -25.07 -14.00 -15.54
CA VAL A 58 -24.20 -13.79 -16.70
C VAL A 58 -24.61 -14.72 -17.82
N GLN A 59 -24.89 -14.19 -19.01
CA GLN A 59 -25.13 -15.00 -20.20
C GLN A 59 -23.81 -15.55 -20.71
N THR A 60 -23.69 -16.89 -20.70
CA THR A 60 -22.53 -17.60 -21.25
C THR A 60 -22.95 -18.31 -22.54
N PRO A 61 -21.99 -18.80 -23.36
CA PRO A 61 -22.33 -19.61 -24.52
C PRO A 61 -23.12 -20.90 -24.21
N LEU A 62 -23.06 -21.40 -22.98
CA LEU A 62 -23.72 -22.63 -22.54
C LEU A 62 -25.03 -22.39 -21.77
N GLY A 63 -25.41 -21.14 -21.51
CA GLY A 63 -26.60 -20.77 -20.75
C GLY A 63 -26.35 -19.68 -19.73
N VAL A 64 -27.32 -19.41 -18.85
CA VAL A 64 -27.20 -18.41 -17.79
C VAL A 64 -26.48 -19.00 -16.58
N ALA A 65 -25.43 -18.33 -16.13
CA ALA A 65 -24.66 -18.67 -14.93
C ALA A 65 -24.84 -17.61 -13.83
N SER A 66 -24.98 -18.05 -12.60
CA SER A 66 -24.95 -17.17 -11.42
C SER A 66 -23.50 -17.01 -10.96
N VAL A 67 -22.96 -15.80 -11.04
CA VAL A 67 -21.56 -15.52 -10.70
C VAL A 67 -21.50 -14.45 -9.61
N SER A 68 -20.76 -14.73 -8.53
CA SER A 68 -20.49 -13.75 -7.48
C SER A 68 -19.36 -12.82 -7.91
N THR A 69 -19.62 -11.52 -7.98
CA THR A 69 -18.68 -10.49 -8.39
C THR A 69 -18.53 -9.40 -7.32
N PRO A 70 -17.36 -8.75 -7.20
CA PRO A 70 -17.22 -7.65 -6.24
C PRO A 70 -18.10 -6.46 -6.65
N ASP A 71 -18.68 -5.80 -5.64
CA ASP A 71 -19.54 -4.62 -5.79
C ASP A 71 -18.89 -3.34 -5.30
N ASP A 72 -17.78 -3.44 -4.54
CA ASP A 72 -17.11 -2.27 -3.99
C ASP A 72 -16.55 -1.37 -5.11
N GLU A 73 -16.82 -0.08 -5.03
CA GLU A 73 -16.09 0.92 -5.80
C GLU A 73 -14.71 1.13 -5.17
N VAL A 74 -13.69 0.54 -5.77
CA VAL A 74 -12.31 0.58 -5.28
C VAL A 74 -11.59 1.84 -5.77
N VAL A 75 -10.85 2.49 -4.88
CA VAL A 75 -9.87 3.54 -5.22
C VAL A 75 -8.51 3.12 -4.69
N ILE A 76 -7.54 3.03 -5.58
CA ILE A 76 -6.16 2.72 -5.24
C ILE A 76 -5.40 4.03 -5.05
N ALA A 77 -4.84 4.23 -3.86
CA ALA A 77 -4.12 5.43 -3.48
C ALA A 77 -2.65 5.13 -3.19
N THR A 78 -1.74 5.99 -3.65
CA THR A 78 -0.30 5.79 -3.39
C THR A 78 0.43 7.09 -3.11
N VAL A 79 1.53 6.95 -2.37
CA VAL A 79 2.45 8.07 -2.10
C VAL A 79 3.52 8.11 -3.20
N PHE A 80 3.62 9.24 -3.87
CA PHE A 80 4.64 9.45 -4.89
C PHE A 80 6.04 9.53 -4.26
N ARG A 81 7.00 8.94 -4.93
CA ARG A 81 7.03 8.24 -6.23
C ARG A 81 7.21 6.73 -6.06
N ALA A 82 7.67 6.29 -4.90
CA ALA A 82 8.09 4.91 -4.64
C ALA A 82 6.94 3.89 -4.78
N GLY A 83 5.69 4.33 -4.55
CA GLY A 83 4.51 3.48 -4.61
C GLY A 83 4.07 3.09 -6.04
N LEU A 84 4.55 3.75 -7.10
CA LEU A 84 4.06 3.53 -8.46
C LEU A 84 4.11 2.07 -8.94
N PRO A 85 5.20 1.30 -8.77
CA PRO A 85 5.19 -0.10 -9.21
C PRO A 85 4.17 -0.97 -8.46
N LEU A 86 4.00 -0.74 -7.15
CA LEU A 86 2.98 -1.45 -6.37
C LEU A 86 1.57 -1.08 -6.81
N HIS A 87 1.32 0.21 -7.03
CA HIS A 87 0.07 0.73 -7.57
C HIS A 87 -0.29 0.09 -8.92
N THR A 88 0.68 -0.04 -9.83
CA THR A 88 0.49 -0.73 -11.11
C THR A 88 0.05 -2.18 -10.92
N GLY A 89 0.68 -2.92 -9.99
CA GLY A 89 0.30 -4.29 -9.67
C GLY A 89 -1.15 -4.40 -9.16
N PHE A 90 -1.58 -3.46 -8.35
CA PHE A 90 -2.98 -3.40 -7.91
C PHE A 90 -3.94 -3.08 -9.06
N LEU A 91 -3.58 -2.16 -9.95
CA LEU A 91 -4.41 -1.83 -11.14
C LEU A 91 -4.54 -3.01 -12.10
N ASN A 92 -3.52 -3.86 -12.22
CA ASN A 92 -3.60 -5.06 -13.06
C ASN A 92 -4.69 -6.04 -12.58
N MET A 93 -5.11 -5.94 -11.31
CA MET A 93 -6.17 -6.77 -10.74
C MET A 93 -7.51 -6.03 -10.60
N PHE A 94 -7.47 -4.72 -10.36
CA PHE A 94 -8.63 -3.84 -10.21
C PHE A 94 -8.66 -2.83 -11.35
N ASP A 95 -8.90 -3.29 -12.58
CA ASP A 95 -8.84 -2.49 -13.81
C ASP A 95 -9.86 -1.34 -13.86
N HIS A 96 -10.96 -1.44 -13.10
CA HIS A 96 -11.97 -0.39 -12.96
C HIS A 96 -11.75 0.55 -11.76
N ALA A 97 -10.67 0.36 -10.99
CA ALA A 97 -10.43 1.17 -9.81
C ALA A 97 -10.13 2.62 -10.14
N GLY A 98 -10.64 3.53 -9.31
CA GLY A 98 -10.21 4.92 -9.32
C GLY A 98 -8.76 5.05 -8.86
N ASN A 99 -8.05 6.09 -9.35
CA ASN A 99 -6.66 6.34 -8.99
C ASN A 99 -6.56 7.56 -8.08
N ALA A 100 -5.78 7.44 -7.01
CA ALA A 100 -5.48 8.53 -6.09
C ALA A 100 -3.98 8.62 -5.84
N PHE A 101 -3.46 9.84 -5.82
CA PHE A 101 -2.04 10.11 -5.68
C PHE A 101 -1.81 11.24 -4.70
N VAL A 102 -0.81 11.09 -3.83
CA VAL A 102 -0.34 12.16 -2.96
C VAL A 102 1.18 12.28 -3.05
N SER A 103 1.66 13.51 -3.16
CA SER A 103 3.07 13.85 -2.97
C SER A 103 3.16 14.67 -1.70
N ALA A 104 3.82 14.10 -0.69
CA ALA A 104 4.06 14.76 0.58
C ALA A 104 5.53 14.61 0.95
N TYR A 105 6.12 15.67 1.45
CA TYR A 105 7.46 15.64 1.98
C TYR A 105 7.54 16.40 3.31
N ARG A 106 8.51 15.99 4.11
CA ARG A 106 8.83 16.67 5.36
C ARG A 106 9.86 17.75 5.11
N TYR A 107 9.66 18.87 5.73
CA TYR A 107 10.66 19.92 5.79
C TYR A 107 10.80 20.42 7.23
N TYR A 108 11.96 20.97 7.53
CA TYR A 108 12.20 21.59 8.82
C TYR A 108 11.79 23.06 8.75
N LYS A 109 10.92 23.52 9.66
CA LYS A 109 10.50 24.93 9.75
C LYS A 109 11.62 25.82 10.27
N ASP A 110 12.53 25.26 11.05
CA ASP A 110 13.61 26.00 11.68
C ASP A 110 15.00 25.51 11.22
N LYS A 111 15.99 26.40 11.30
CA LYS A 111 17.39 26.08 10.98
C LYS A 111 18.00 25.08 11.98
N GLU A 112 17.38 24.89 13.14
CA GLU A 112 17.86 24.01 14.21
C GLU A 112 17.28 22.58 14.07
N CYS A 113 16.48 22.33 13.02
CA CYS A 113 15.85 21.03 12.72
C CYS A 113 15.01 20.45 13.87
N ARG A 114 14.43 21.29 14.71
CA ARG A 114 13.63 20.87 15.88
C ARG A 114 12.16 20.68 15.55
N THR A 115 11.65 21.41 14.55
CA THR A 115 10.24 21.36 14.17
C THR A 115 10.12 20.80 12.76
N VAL A 116 9.54 19.60 12.67
CA VAL A 116 9.21 18.98 11.38
C VAL A 116 7.80 19.35 11.02
N ASP A 117 7.61 19.88 9.83
CA ASP A 117 6.29 20.08 9.23
C ASP A 117 6.17 19.25 7.94
N VAL A 118 4.93 19.05 7.52
CA VAL A 118 4.62 18.27 6.33
C VAL A 118 3.96 19.18 5.32
N HIS A 119 4.53 19.17 4.14
CA HIS A 119 3.96 19.85 3.00
C HIS A 119 3.34 18.84 2.04
N ILE A 120 2.04 18.97 1.78
CA ILE A 120 1.37 18.25 0.71
C ILE A 120 1.52 19.12 -0.53
N GLU A 121 2.32 18.66 -1.46
CA GLU A 121 2.66 19.38 -2.68
C GLU A 121 1.63 19.12 -3.79
N TYR A 122 1.06 17.92 -3.77
CA TYR A 122 0.11 17.49 -4.78
C TYR A 122 -0.83 16.43 -4.21
N ILE A 123 -2.10 16.54 -4.50
CA ILE A 123 -3.10 15.52 -4.25
C ILE A 123 -4.07 15.47 -5.43
N ALA A 124 -4.23 14.29 -6.02
CA ALA A 124 -5.26 14.00 -7.01
C ALA A 124 -6.00 12.74 -6.59
N THR A 125 -7.32 12.84 -6.50
CA THR A 125 -8.17 11.71 -6.12
C THR A 125 -9.61 12.00 -6.56
N PRO A 126 -10.39 10.98 -6.93
CA PRO A 126 -11.84 11.13 -7.02
C PRO A 126 -12.44 11.38 -5.62
N ASP A 127 -13.73 11.67 -5.55
CA ASP A 127 -14.46 11.61 -4.27
C ASP A 127 -14.35 10.20 -3.66
N LEU A 128 -13.97 10.12 -2.39
CA LEU A 128 -13.76 8.88 -1.66
C LEU A 128 -15.01 8.42 -0.87
N SER A 129 -16.03 9.27 -0.80
CA SER A 129 -17.24 8.98 -0.02
C SER A 129 -17.88 7.66 -0.46
N LYS A 130 -18.13 6.77 0.51
CA LYS A 130 -18.73 5.44 0.32
C LYS A 130 -17.90 4.42 -0.47
N LYS A 131 -16.65 4.75 -0.83
CA LYS A 131 -15.77 3.86 -1.59
C LYS A 131 -14.85 3.05 -0.69
N THR A 132 -14.28 1.99 -1.22
CA THR A 132 -13.21 1.22 -0.58
C THR A 132 -11.87 1.81 -1.00
N LEU A 133 -11.16 2.42 -0.04
CA LEU A 133 -9.84 3.01 -0.26
C LEU A 133 -8.74 1.98 0.04
N LEU A 134 -7.88 1.71 -0.94
CA LEU A 134 -6.69 0.89 -0.80
C LEU A 134 -5.46 1.80 -0.84
N ILE A 135 -4.81 2.08 0.30
CA ILE A 135 -3.57 2.86 0.32
C ILE A 135 -2.38 1.90 0.19
N VAL A 136 -1.60 2.07 -0.85
CA VAL A 136 -0.47 1.19 -1.18
C VAL A 136 0.85 1.96 -1.15
N ASP A 137 1.83 1.47 -0.39
CA ASP A 137 3.19 2.00 -0.35
C ASP A 137 4.17 0.82 -0.15
N PRO A 138 5.25 0.68 -0.92
CA PRO A 138 6.16 -0.47 -0.79
C PRO A 138 6.84 -0.57 0.59
N MET A 139 6.90 0.50 1.37
CA MET A 139 7.64 0.48 2.63
C MET A 139 6.96 1.26 3.76
N LEU A 140 6.51 0.54 4.78
CA LEU A 140 6.03 1.10 6.03
C LEU A 140 7.17 1.14 7.05
N ALA A 141 7.90 2.26 7.11
CA ALA A 141 9.02 2.44 8.03
C ALA A 141 8.54 2.93 9.41
N THR A 142 8.34 4.24 9.59
CA THR A 142 7.85 4.82 10.85
C THR A 142 6.33 4.95 10.91
N GLY A 143 5.63 4.72 9.81
CA GLY A 143 4.18 4.91 9.70
C GLY A 143 3.73 6.35 9.41
N GLU A 144 4.57 7.33 9.66
CA GLU A 144 4.21 8.75 9.53
C GLU A 144 3.84 9.17 8.10
N SER A 145 4.50 8.63 7.06
CA SER A 145 4.12 8.93 5.68
C SER A 145 2.74 8.39 5.33
N MET A 146 2.38 7.22 5.87
CA MET A 146 1.07 6.61 5.70
C MET A 146 -0.01 7.42 6.44
N GLU A 147 0.25 7.84 7.68
CA GLU A 147 -0.64 8.73 8.43
C GLU A 147 -0.91 10.03 7.67
N LEU A 148 0.14 10.63 7.08
CA LEU A 148 0.01 11.86 6.32
C LEU A 148 -0.80 11.67 5.04
N ALA A 149 -0.56 10.56 4.33
CA ALA A 149 -1.34 10.20 3.15
C ALA A 149 -2.82 10.02 3.52
N TRP A 150 -3.11 9.30 4.59
CA TRP A 150 -4.47 9.15 5.11
C TRP A 150 -5.13 10.49 5.40
N LYS A 151 -4.47 11.35 6.19
CA LYS A 151 -4.99 12.69 6.53
C LYS A 151 -5.26 13.54 5.28
N ALA A 152 -4.42 13.42 4.25
CA ALA A 152 -4.63 14.11 2.99
C ALA A 152 -5.85 13.56 2.23
N PHE A 153 -5.96 12.25 2.11
CA PHE A 153 -7.03 11.62 1.34
C PHE A 153 -8.42 11.86 1.95
N VAL A 154 -8.57 11.79 3.28
CA VAL A 154 -9.88 12.01 3.93
C VAL A 154 -10.43 13.43 3.73
N THR A 155 -9.61 14.39 3.35
CA THR A 155 -10.11 15.73 2.94
C THR A 155 -10.97 15.70 1.67
N LYS A 156 -10.93 14.58 0.94
CA LYS A 156 -11.66 14.36 -0.32
C LYS A 156 -12.84 13.37 -0.18
N GLY A 157 -13.32 13.20 1.04
CA GLY A 157 -14.41 12.31 1.39
C GLY A 157 -13.96 11.16 2.30
N MET A 158 -14.84 10.75 3.22
CA MET A 158 -14.56 9.62 4.10
C MET A 158 -14.89 8.31 3.39
N PRO A 159 -13.92 7.41 3.19
CA PRO A 159 -14.20 6.12 2.59
C PRO A 159 -15.05 5.23 3.50
N ALA A 160 -15.82 4.32 2.92
CA ALA A 160 -16.60 3.33 3.67
C ALA A 160 -15.73 2.24 4.28
N LYS A 161 -14.63 1.89 3.59
CA LYS A 161 -13.63 0.91 4.04
C LYS A 161 -12.23 1.43 3.76
N LEU A 162 -11.30 1.14 4.66
CA LEU A 162 -9.88 1.41 4.47
C LEU A 162 -9.07 0.12 4.58
N GLN A 163 -8.26 -0.14 3.58
CA GLN A 163 -7.24 -1.19 3.62
C GLN A 163 -5.88 -0.57 3.26
N ILE A 164 -4.85 -1.00 3.94
CA ILE A 164 -3.47 -0.51 3.73
C ILE A 164 -2.60 -1.69 3.31
N ALA A 165 -1.82 -1.51 2.26
CA ALA A 165 -0.92 -2.54 1.77
C ALA A 165 0.52 -2.03 1.69
N CYS A 166 1.46 -2.80 2.23
CA CYS A 166 2.88 -2.52 2.09
C CYS A 166 3.67 -3.81 1.82
N VAL A 167 4.76 -3.67 1.08
CA VAL A 167 5.62 -4.84 0.79
C VAL A 167 6.44 -5.18 2.03
N ILE A 168 7.14 -4.22 2.60
CA ILE A 168 7.92 -4.39 3.82
C ILE A 168 7.42 -3.43 4.89
N ALA A 169 7.01 -3.96 6.04
CA ALA A 169 6.70 -3.18 7.23
C ALA A 169 7.77 -3.32 8.30
N SER A 170 8.05 -2.26 9.04
CA SER A 170 8.75 -2.37 10.32
C SER A 170 7.76 -2.58 11.44
N GLN A 171 8.19 -3.22 12.52
CA GLN A 171 7.39 -3.34 13.75
C GLN A 171 6.94 -1.97 14.27
N GLN A 172 7.84 -0.97 14.24
CA GLN A 172 7.53 0.40 14.64
C GLN A 172 6.40 1.03 13.80
N GLY A 173 6.43 0.82 12.47
CA GLY A 173 5.39 1.32 11.57
C GLY A 173 4.04 0.65 11.82
N VAL A 174 4.02 -0.65 12.10
CA VAL A 174 2.81 -1.38 12.48
C VAL A 174 2.22 -0.80 13.78
N GLU A 175 3.02 -0.67 14.84
CA GLU A 175 2.60 -0.13 16.13
C GLU A 175 2.10 1.33 16.02
N HIS A 176 2.67 2.12 15.09
CA HIS A 176 2.20 3.48 14.83
C HIS A 176 0.80 3.46 14.23
N LEU A 177 0.57 2.61 13.22
CA LEU A 177 -0.75 2.50 12.59
C LEU A 177 -1.80 1.88 13.51
N GLU A 178 -1.42 0.95 14.39
CA GLU A 178 -2.33 0.39 15.40
C GLU A 178 -2.86 1.47 16.37
N LYS A 179 -2.01 2.43 16.72
CA LYS A 179 -2.43 3.59 17.54
C LYS A 179 -3.31 4.56 16.76
N LEU A 180 -3.04 4.73 15.47
CA LEU A 180 -3.84 5.62 14.61
C LEU A 180 -5.22 5.03 14.29
N PHE A 181 -5.31 3.71 14.13
CA PHE A 181 -6.52 2.98 13.79
C PHE A 181 -6.87 1.94 14.88
N PRO A 182 -7.36 2.38 16.04
CA PRO A 182 -7.79 1.47 17.08
C PRO A 182 -9.03 0.67 16.63
N GLY A 183 -9.07 -0.62 16.94
CA GLY A 183 -10.16 -1.53 16.50
C GLY A 183 -9.85 -2.26 15.18
N ASP A 184 -10.81 -3.04 14.67
CA ASP A 184 -10.59 -3.96 13.54
C ASP A 184 -11.16 -3.47 12.20
N GLU A 185 -11.54 -2.19 12.13
CA GLU A 185 -12.14 -1.59 10.93
C GLU A 185 -11.13 -1.38 9.78
N VAL A 186 -9.84 -1.31 10.11
CA VAL A 186 -8.75 -1.16 9.13
C VAL A 186 -7.91 -2.42 9.10
N THR A 187 -7.60 -2.91 7.90
CA THR A 187 -6.70 -4.05 7.71
C THR A 187 -5.39 -3.57 7.08
N LEU A 188 -4.27 -3.93 7.74
CA LEU A 188 -2.93 -3.75 7.22
C LEU A 188 -2.43 -5.08 6.64
N TRP A 189 -2.05 -5.06 5.37
CA TRP A 189 -1.52 -6.19 4.62
C TRP A 189 -0.03 -5.98 4.36
N CYS A 190 0.80 -6.93 4.80
CA CYS A 190 2.25 -6.85 4.64
C CYS A 190 2.78 -8.10 3.94
N ALA A 191 3.64 -7.93 2.95
CA ALA A 191 4.32 -9.08 2.37
C ALA A 191 5.40 -9.63 3.33
N ALA A 192 6.03 -8.78 4.14
CA ALA A 192 6.86 -9.18 5.27
C ALA A 192 6.92 -8.08 6.34
N ILE A 193 7.10 -8.50 7.61
CA ILE A 193 7.30 -7.60 8.76
C ILE A 193 8.70 -7.81 9.33
N GLU A 194 9.47 -6.71 9.45
CA GLU A 194 10.81 -6.71 10.04
C GLU A 194 10.74 -6.38 11.53
N ARG A 195 11.18 -7.30 12.39
CA ARG A 195 11.19 -7.12 13.85
C ARG A 195 12.26 -6.15 14.35
N ALA A 196 13.35 -5.98 13.59
CA ALA A 196 14.43 -5.07 13.93
C ALA A 196 14.82 -4.23 12.72
N PHE A 197 14.32 -3.01 12.65
CA PHE A 197 14.83 -2.01 11.72
C PHE A 197 16.08 -1.36 12.33
N LEU A 198 17.23 -2.02 12.24
CA LEU A 198 18.51 -1.35 12.50
C LEU A 198 18.82 -0.41 11.34
N TYR A 199 18.14 0.73 11.34
CA TYR A 199 18.54 1.84 10.49
C TYR A 199 19.86 2.42 11.05
N ARG A 200 20.99 1.80 10.70
CA ARG A 200 22.28 2.46 10.87
C ARG A 200 22.36 3.58 9.85
N SER A 201 21.94 4.78 10.24
CA SER A 201 22.25 5.98 9.51
C SER A 201 23.76 6.21 9.55
N ARG A 202 24.51 5.71 8.56
CA ARG A 202 25.82 6.30 8.24
C ARG A 202 25.54 7.63 7.59
N ALA A 203 25.78 8.70 8.35
CA ALA A 203 25.84 10.09 7.91
C ALA A 203 24.61 10.57 7.10
N GLY A 204 23.54 10.96 7.80
CA GLY A 204 22.61 12.03 7.35
C GLY A 204 21.91 11.90 5.99
N ARG A 205 22.00 10.79 5.30
CA ARG A 205 21.32 10.57 4.02
C ARG A 205 20.43 9.33 4.09
N CYS A 206 19.14 9.57 4.19
CA CYS A 206 18.12 8.56 3.97
C CYS A 206 18.27 8.04 2.53
N ARG A 207 18.95 6.93 2.32
CA ARG A 207 18.89 6.22 1.04
C ARG A 207 17.54 5.49 1.00
N ARG A 208 16.53 6.14 0.43
CA ARG A 208 15.31 5.46 0.02
C ARG A 208 15.70 4.37 -0.97
N PHE A 209 15.15 3.16 -0.79
CA PHE A 209 15.34 2.06 -1.71
C PHE A 209 15.12 2.51 -3.17
N GLY A 210 16.15 2.36 -4.00
CA GLY A 210 16.11 2.11 -5.43
C GLY A 210 15.38 3.03 -6.40
N VAL A 211 14.82 4.17 -5.97
CA VAL A 211 14.18 5.11 -6.91
C VAL A 211 14.99 6.41 -6.96
N ARG A 212 15.97 6.43 -7.82
CA ARG A 212 16.50 7.62 -8.46
C ARG A 212 16.07 7.65 -9.90
#